data_2cb0493c9859ed1452812385055b0986
#
_entry.id   2cb0493c9859ed1452812385055b0986
#
_cell.length_a   1.000
_cell.length_b   1.000
_cell.length_c   1.000
_cell.angle_alpha   90.00
_cell.angle_beta   90.00
_cell.angle_gamma   90.00
#
_symmetry.space_group_name_H-M   'P 1'
#
loop_
_entity.id
_entity.type
_entity.pdbx_description
1 polymer ?
#
loop_
_entity_poly.entity_id
_entity_poly.type
_entity_poly.pdbx_seq_one_letter_code
_entity_poly.pdbx_strand_id
1 'polypeptide(L)'
;MRRGIDCFIAYADKETTQLMVLQLQKEILVNKIYVMMTGDEECQVDGCEVMRIDHLQSASTVRKIAEVATAPLVLVCTKQTPITLGYQAVKRMADTANGIGAFMVYADRYVVKNGETITSPTIDFYEGSVRDDFDFGSLLVYSAASLREYAQQNAQADYIYSGWYDLHLYGLRTWGAESLFHLREYLYTEEEMDLRKSGEKQFDYVDPRNRAVQIEREQVCTHHLKEIGAYINSDAIAEVAVESADFDVEATVIIPVRNRVKTIEDAVKSALSQKTSFPFNVMVVDNLSTDGTTEVMKRLAAADERVLHIIPERKDLGIGGCWGLAFNDPRCGRFAVQLDSDDLYSGPDTLQRIVDKFYEERCGMVIGAYRMCNFQLETLPPGLIDHREWTDENGRNNALRINGLGAPRAFFTPLLRHIGMPNTSYGEDYALGLAFSRRYKMGRIYDELYLCRRWEGNSDAALTPEQINRNNTYKDSLRTMEIRNRKRLNLYWQGDVKKEDVDFFSIGS
;
A
#
# COMPACT_ATOMS: atom_id res chain seq x y z
N MET A 1 27.04 -12.24 -34.19
CA MET A 1 26.78 -11.88 -32.79
C MET A 1 25.79 -12.90 -32.25
N ARG A 2 26.02 -13.48 -31.06
CA ARG A 2 24.95 -14.27 -30.40
C ARG A 2 23.80 -13.36 -30.08
N ARG A 3 22.59 -13.70 -30.51
CA ARG A 3 21.35 -13.01 -30.12
C ARG A 3 21.24 -13.09 -28.60
N GLY A 4 20.99 -11.96 -27.95
CA GLY A 4 21.24 -11.76 -26.52
C GLY A 4 20.04 -11.90 -25.61
N ILE A 5 18.79 -12.08 -26.13
CA ILE A 5 17.57 -12.09 -25.32
C ILE A 5 16.57 -13.14 -25.81
N ASP A 6 16.05 -13.95 -24.90
CA ASP A 6 14.88 -14.80 -25.12
C ASP A 6 13.64 -14.10 -24.58
N CYS A 7 12.54 -14.11 -25.33
CA CYS A 7 11.31 -13.39 -25.00
C CYS A 7 10.20 -14.36 -24.59
N PHE A 8 9.56 -14.10 -23.46
CA PHE A 8 8.44 -14.87 -22.91
C PHE A 8 7.24 -13.96 -22.78
N ILE A 9 6.21 -14.19 -23.61
CA ILE A 9 5.01 -13.34 -23.66
C ILE A 9 3.76 -14.18 -23.35
N ALA A 10 2.85 -13.61 -22.55
CA ALA A 10 1.58 -14.26 -22.26
C ALA A 10 0.70 -14.30 -23.53
N TYR A 11 0.02 -15.42 -23.76
CA TYR A 11 -1.00 -15.51 -24.78
C TYR A 11 -2.22 -14.70 -24.36
N ALA A 12 -2.65 -13.76 -25.18
CA ALA A 12 -3.88 -12.98 -25.02
C ALA A 12 -4.99 -13.57 -25.91
N ASP A 13 -4.89 -13.27 -27.18
CA ASP A 13 -5.63 -13.82 -28.31
C ASP A 13 -4.68 -13.93 -29.50
N LYS A 14 -5.16 -14.52 -30.60
CA LYS A 14 -4.34 -14.74 -31.78
C LYS A 14 -3.78 -13.46 -32.37
N GLU A 15 -4.62 -12.44 -32.55
CA GLU A 15 -4.25 -11.18 -33.21
C GLU A 15 -3.27 -10.37 -32.36
N THR A 16 -3.61 -10.13 -31.12
CA THR A 16 -2.77 -9.40 -30.15
C THR A 16 -1.40 -10.05 -29.98
N THR A 17 -1.38 -11.39 -29.80
CA THR A 17 -0.13 -12.13 -29.59
C THR A 17 0.72 -12.16 -30.86
N GLN A 18 0.11 -12.36 -32.05
CA GLN A 18 0.83 -12.34 -33.32
C GLN A 18 1.47 -10.98 -33.60
N LEU A 19 0.79 -9.87 -33.30
CA LEU A 19 1.34 -8.54 -33.46
C LEU A 19 2.59 -8.34 -32.57
N MET A 20 2.57 -8.82 -31.33
CA MET A 20 3.72 -8.74 -30.45
C MET A 20 4.89 -9.61 -30.96
N VAL A 21 4.62 -10.84 -31.41
CA VAL A 21 5.63 -11.72 -32.01
C VAL A 21 6.28 -11.05 -33.23
N LEU A 22 5.50 -10.45 -34.13
CA LEU A 22 6.03 -9.77 -35.31
C LEU A 22 6.90 -8.55 -34.96
N GLN A 23 6.60 -7.84 -33.89
CA GLN A 23 7.44 -6.74 -33.41
C GLN A 23 8.77 -7.29 -32.87
N LEU A 24 8.75 -8.33 -32.01
CA LEU A 24 9.93 -8.95 -31.44
C LEU A 24 10.84 -9.59 -32.49
N GLN A 25 10.30 -10.16 -33.56
CA GLN A 25 11.07 -10.72 -34.68
C GLN A 25 11.91 -9.68 -35.44
N LYS A 26 11.52 -8.40 -35.38
CA LYS A 26 12.28 -7.31 -36.01
C LYS A 26 13.48 -6.88 -35.17
N GLU A 27 13.51 -7.24 -33.88
CA GLU A 27 14.57 -6.87 -32.94
C GLU A 27 15.79 -7.77 -33.13
N ILE A 28 16.94 -7.19 -33.46
CA ILE A 28 18.16 -7.94 -33.82
C ILE A 28 18.72 -8.77 -32.66
N LEU A 29 18.45 -8.38 -31.43
CA LEU A 29 18.91 -9.08 -30.21
C LEU A 29 18.05 -10.27 -29.84
N VAL A 30 16.83 -10.38 -30.34
CA VAL A 30 15.92 -11.47 -30.00
C VAL A 30 16.41 -12.78 -30.58
N ASN A 31 16.58 -13.77 -29.72
CA ASN A 31 17.04 -15.10 -30.04
C ASN A 31 15.85 -16.04 -30.27
N LYS A 32 15.01 -16.20 -29.26
CA LYS A 32 13.79 -17.02 -29.29
C LYS A 32 12.60 -16.26 -28.71
N ILE A 33 11.43 -16.63 -29.18
CA ILE A 33 10.16 -16.10 -28.68
C ILE A 33 9.33 -17.28 -28.20
N TYR A 34 8.91 -17.24 -26.94
CA TYR A 34 8.04 -18.23 -26.33
C TYR A 34 6.69 -17.56 -26.00
N VAL A 35 5.61 -18.22 -26.41
CA VAL A 35 4.24 -17.84 -26.01
C VAL A 35 3.81 -18.73 -24.85
N MET A 36 3.58 -18.11 -23.68
CA MET A 36 3.14 -18.79 -22.47
C MET A 36 1.62 -19.00 -22.53
N MET A 37 1.18 -20.25 -22.49
CA MET A 37 -0.24 -20.61 -22.57
C MET A 37 -0.64 -21.53 -21.42
N THR A 38 -1.81 -21.29 -20.85
CA THR A 38 -2.52 -22.20 -19.95
C THR A 38 -3.45 -23.11 -20.77
N GLY A 39 -3.73 -24.31 -20.27
CA GLY A 39 -4.61 -25.28 -20.95
C GLY A 39 -3.98 -25.95 -22.18
N ASP A 40 -4.78 -26.72 -22.91
CA ASP A 40 -4.35 -27.58 -24.03
C ASP A 40 -4.74 -27.04 -25.41
N GLU A 41 -5.27 -25.83 -25.50
CA GLU A 41 -5.67 -25.21 -26.76
C GLU A 41 -4.49 -25.06 -27.71
N GLU A 42 -4.72 -25.26 -29.03
CA GLU A 42 -3.68 -25.11 -30.05
C GLU A 42 -3.31 -23.62 -30.22
N CYS A 43 -2.03 -23.33 -30.15
CA CYS A 43 -1.50 -21.99 -30.44
C CYS A 43 -1.49 -21.74 -31.94
N GLN A 44 -2.26 -20.77 -32.41
CA GLN A 44 -2.36 -20.39 -33.81
C GLN A 44 -1.47 -19.17 -34.16
N VAL A 45 -0.40 -18.94 -33.40
CA VAL A 45 0.55 -17.83 -33.58
C VAL A 45 1.80 -18.36 -34.26
N ASP A 46 2.21 -17.71 -35.35
CA ASP A 46 3.39 -18.11 -36.12
C ASP A 46 4.68 -17.47 -35.59
N GLY A 47 5.79 -18.19 -35.72
CA GLY A 47 7.12 -17.62 -35.44
C GLY A 47 7.52 -17.59 -33.97
N CYS A 48 6.90 -18.42 -33.16
CA CYS A 48 7.21 -18.60 -31.73
C CYS A 48 7.22 -20.08 -31.35
N GLU A 49 7.79 -20.39 -30.19
CA GLU A 49 7.65 -21.69 -29.52
C GLU A 49 6.56 -21.57 -28.45
N VAL A 50 5.78 -22.63 -28.24
CA VAL A 50 4.75 -22.65 -27.18
C VAL A 50 5.33 -23.18 -25.89
N MET A 51 5.19 -22.44 -24.80
CA MET A 51 5.52 -22.88 -23.46
C MET A 51 4.24 -23.10 -22.65
N ARG A 52 3.90 -24.34 -22.37
CA ARG A 52 2.74 -24.68 -21.52
C ARG A 52 3.05 -24.40 -20.07
N ILE A 53 2.13 -23.72 -19.40
CA ILE A 53 2.23 -23.31 -17.99
C ILE A 53 0.92 -23.61 -17.26
N ASP A 54 0.98 -23.80 -15.95
CA ASP A 54 -0.21 -24.01 -15.13
C ASP A 54 -0.90 -22.68 -14.81
N HIS A 55 -0.12 -21.68 -14.41
CA HIS A 55 -0.62 -20.35 -14.08
C HIS A 55 0.44 -19.28 -14.36
N LEU A 56 0.05 -18.19 -15.02
CA LEU A 56 0.95 -17.11 -15.46
C LEU A 56 1.76 -16.47 -14.31
N GLN A 57 1.17 -16.39 -13.13
CA GLN A 57 1.78 -15.76 -11.95
C GLN A 57 2.52 -16.73 -11.04
N SER A 58 2.62 -18.02 -11.39
CA SER A 58 3.16 -19.04 -10.48
C SER A 58 4.70 -19.06 -10.43
N ALA A 59 5.22 -19.54 -9.31
CA ALA A 59 6.65 -19.83 -9.14
C ALA A 59 7.12 -20.93 -10.10
N SER A 60 6.25 -21.90 -10.45
CA SER A 60 6.55 -22.94 -11.46
C SER A 60 6.80 -22.33 -12.83
N THR A 61 6.05 -21.30 -13.24
CA THR A 61 6.27 -20.57 -14.49
C THR A 61 7.62 -19.85 -14.49
N VAL A 62 8.00 -19.18 -13.40
CA VAL A 62 9.31 -18.53 -13.28
C VAL A 62 10.44 -19.56 -13.41
N ARG A 63 10.34 -20.72 -12.71
CA ARG A 63 11.33 -21.79 -12.81
C ARG A 63 11.43 -22.36 -14.24
N LYS A 64 10.30 -22.56 -14.90
CA LYS A 64 10.26 -23.05 -16.27
C LYS A 64 10.92 -22.09 -17.27
N ILE A 65 10.71 -20.78 -17.11
CA ILE A 65 11.42 -19.76 -17.88
C ILE A 65 12.93 -19.86 -17.66
N ALA A 66 13.37 -19.98 -16.40
CA ALA A 66 14.78 -20.10 -16.06
C ALA A 66 15.44 -21.35 -16.66
N GLU A 67 14.72 -22.47 -16.77
CA GLU A 67 15.14 -23.74 -17.37
C GLU A 67 15.25 -23.64 -18.90
N VAL A 68 14.23 -23.07 -19.54
CA VAL A 68 14.10 -23.03 -21.00
C VAL A 68 14.98 -21.94 -21.62
N ALA A 69 15.24 -20.84 -20.93
CA ALA A 69 16.02 -19.72 -21.44
C ALA A 69 17.45 -20.12 -21.78
N THR A 70 17.89 -19.79 -23.00
CA THR A 70 19.24 -20.09 -23.53
C THR A 70 20.08 -18.83 -23.72
N ALA A 71 19.47 -17.68 -23.89
CA ALA A 71 20.12 -16.38 -23.99
C ALA A 71 20.57 -15.86 -22.60
N PRO A 72 21.54 -14.93 -22.53
CA PRO A 72 21.97 -14.34 -21.27
C PRO A 72 20.93 -13.44 -20.62
N LEU A 73 19.99 -12.89 -21.39
CA LEU A 73 18.87 -12.06 -20.91
C LEU A 73 17.54 -12.70 -21.28
N VAL A 74 16.55 -12.40 -20.47
CA VAL A 74 15.15 -12.83 -20.64
C VAL A 74 14.24 -11.61 -20.58
N LEU A 75 13.48 -11.36 -21.64
CA LEU A 75 12.36 -10.41 -21.63
C LEU A 75 11.09 -11.14 -21.26
N VAL A 76 10.35 -10.64 -20.30
CA VAL A 76 9.06 -11.18 -19.87
C VAL A 76 7.97 -10.12 -20.04
N CYS A 77 6.84 -10.54 -20.63
CA CYS A 77 5.61 -9.80 -20.65
C CYS A 77 4.45 -10.69 -20.16
N THR A 78 3.92 -10.40 -18.98
CA THR A 78 2.78 -11.12 -18.42
C THR A 78 1.43 -10.45 -18.73
N LYS A 79 1.44 -9.28 -19.38
CA LYS A 79 0.22 -8.60 -19.83
C LYS A 79 -0.41 -9.32 -21.00
N GLN A 80 -1.73 -9.37 -20.98
CA GLN A 80 -2.57 -9.96 -22.04
C GLN A 80 -3.32 -8.87 -22.83
N THR A 81 -2.77 -7.67 -22.89
CA THR A 81 -3.30 -6.52 -23.62
C THR A 81 -2.36 -6.12 -24.75
N PRO A 82 -2.82 -5.39 -25.78
CA PRO A 82 -1.95 -4.92 -26.85
C PRO A 82 -0.79 -4.07 -26.33
N ILE A 83 0.41 -4.40 -26.79
CA ILE A 83 1.64 -3.65 -26.51
C ILE A 83 2.32 -3.28 -27.83
N THR A 84 2.70 -2.00 -27.94
CA THR A 84 3.50 -1.51 -29.07
C THR A 84 4.89 -1.10 -28.55
N LEU A 85 5.92 -1.75 -29.10
CA LEU A 85 7.32 -1.43 -28.74
C LEU A 85 7.71 -0.07 -29.33
N GLY A 86 8.37 0.77 -28.52
CA GLY A 86 8.97 2.01 -28.95
C GLY A 86 10.29 1.77 -29.70
N TYR A 87 10.87 2.87 -30.22
CA TYR A 87 12.12 2.80 -30.97
C TYR A 87 13.26 2.20 -30.13
N GLN A 88 13.83 1.10 -30.62
CA GLN A 88 14.92 0.35 -29.97
C GLN A 88 14.63 -0.05 -28.51
N ALA A 89 13.39 -0.24 -28.11
CA ALA A 89 13.01 -0.52 -26.73
C ALA A 89 13.73 -1.75 -26.14
N VAL A 90 13.68 -2.89 -26.85
CA VAL A 90 14.32 -4.14 -26.41
C VAL A 90 15.83 -3.96 -26.31
N LYS A 91 16.44 -3.33 -27.32
CA LYS A 91 17.87 -3.05 -27.32
C LYS A 91 18.29 -2.18 -26.16
N ARG A 92 17.55 -1.09 -25.89
CA ARG A 92 17.86 -0.15 -24.82
C ARG A 92 17.81 -0.79 -23.44
N MET A 93 16.78 -1.60 -23.17
CA MET A 93 16.67 -2.37 -21.92
C MET A 93 17.78 -3.42 -21.79
N ALA A 94 18.08 -4.15 -22.87
CA ALA A 94 19.13 -5.17 -22.87
C ALA A 94 20.53 -4.58 -22.66
N ASP A 95 20.85 -3.47 -23.33
CA ASP A 95 22.12 -2.77 -23.18
C ASP A 95 22.29 -2.24 -21.74
N THR A 96 21.23 -1.74 -21.14
CA THR A 96 21.23 -1.30 -19.74
C THR A 96 21.48 -2.47 -18.81
N ALA A 97 20.72 -3.58 -18.95
CA ALA A 97 20.89 -4.76 -18.12
C ALA A 97 22.32 -5.31 -18.16
N ASN A 98 22.90 -5.41 -19.36
CA ASN A 98 24.29 -5.86 -19.54
C ASN A 98 25.31 -4.85 -19.00
N GLY A 99 25.08 -3.55 -19.21
CA GLY A 99 26.04 -2.50 -18.87
C GLY A 99 26.28 -2.33 -17.38
N ILE A 100 25.23 -2.52 -16.59
CA ILE A 100 25.29 -2.39 -15.12
C ILE A 100 25.21 -3.71 -14.37
N GLY A 101 25.02 -4.83 -15.08
CA GLY A 101 24.85 -6.14 -14.44
C GLY A 101 23.56 -6.24 -13.61
N ALA A 102 22.47 -5.63 -14.07
CA ALA A 102 21.22 -5.64 -13.35
C ALA A 102 20.62 -7.04 -13.22
N PHE A 103 19.98 -7.33 -12.08
CA PHE A 103 19.08 -8.46 -11.94
C PHE A 103 17.86 -8.29 -12.83
N MET A 104 17.24 -7.11 -12.79
CA MET A 104 16.06 -6.75 -13.56
C MET A 104 16.14 -5.31 -14.04
N VAL A 105 15.67 -5.04 -15.27
CA VAL A 105 15.44 -3.70 -15.82
C VAL A 105 13.97 -3.54 -16.16
N TYR A 106 13.37 -2.44 -15.76
CA TYR A 106 12.02 -2.02 -16.12
C TYR A 106 12.02 -0.55 -16.56
N ALA A 107 10.96 -0.12 -17.24
CA ALA A 107 10.94 1.20 -17.88
C ALA A 107 9.57 1.88 -17.76
N ASP A 108 9.54 3.20 -18.00
CA ASP A 108 8.32 3.96 -18.16
C ASP A 108 7.59 3.60 -19.46
N ARG A 109 6.30 3.90 -19.51
CA ARG A 109 5.44 3.59 -20.65
C ARG A 109 4.42 4.67 -20.94
N TYR A 110 3.87 4.60 -22.13
CA TYR A 110 2.61 5.25 -22.46
C TYR A 110 1.46 4.29 -22.22
N VAL A 111 0.30 4.82 -21.86
CA VAL A 111 -0.94 4.04 -21.71
C VAL A 111 -2.01 4.67 -22.58
N VAL A 112 -2.69 3.83 -23.38
CA VAL A 112 -3.90 4.24 -24.13
C VAL A 112 -5.11 4.00 -23.23
N LYS A 113 -5.80 5.09 -22.90
CA LYS A 113 -7.01 5.07 -22.06
C LYS A 113 -8.10 5.87 -22.78
N ASN A 114 -9.25 5.24 -23.04
CA ASN A 114 -10.36 5.86 -23.77
C ASN A 114 -9.96 6.46 -25.14
N GLY A 115 -8.96 5.88 -25.80
CA GLY A 115 -8.44 6.35 -27.08
C GLY A 115 -7.41 7.48 -26.99
N GLU A 116 -7.08 7.96 -25.81
CA GLU A 116 -6.04 8.95 -25.58
C GLU A 116 -4.75 8.29 -25.06
N THR A 117 -3.61 8.72 -25.57
CA THR A 117 -2.30 8.27 -25.12
C THR A 117 -1.79 9.21 -24.00
N ILE A 118 -1.58 8.67 -22.81
CA ILE A 118 -1.05 9.40 -21.65
C ILE A 118 0.29 8.81 -21.21
N THR A 119 1.12 9.63 -20.59
CA THR A 119 2.35 9.18 -19.92
C THR A 119 2.00 8.41 -18.64
N SER A 120 2.67 7.29 -18.43
CA SER A 120 2.54 6.48 -17.21
C SER A 120 3.94 6.11 -16.70
N PRO A 121 4.61 7.06 -16.02
CA PRO A 121 5.89 6.78 -15.40
C PRO A 121 5.73 5.79 -14.25
N THR A 122 6.75 4.97 -14.03
CA THR A 122 6.89 4.13 -12.84
C THR A 122 7.70 4.89 -11.77
N ILE A 123 8.05 4.21 -10.68
CA ILE A 123 8.93 4.76 -9.63
C ILE A 123 10.13 3.85 -9.40
N ASP A 124 11.17 4.38 -8.79
CA ASP A 124 12.33 3.59 -8.38
C ASP A 124 11.93 2.56 -7.31
N PHE A 125 12.56 1.41 -7.34
CA PHE A 125 12.38 0.36 -6.35
C PHE A 125 13.34 0.55 -5.18
N TYR A 126 12.83 0.55 -3.97
CA TYR A 126 13.59 0.77 -2.73
C TYR A 126 13.51 -0.43 -1.79
N GLU A 127 14.32 -0.44 -0.72
CA GLU A 127 14.26 -1.45 0.35
C GLU A 127 12.85 -1.63 0.93
N GLY A 128 12.06 -0.55 0.99
CA GLY A 128 10.69 -0.55 1.47
C GLY A 128 9.61 -0.78 0.42
N SER A 129 9.97 -0.96 -0.85
CA SER A 129 9.00 -1.25 -1.91
C SER A 129 8.49 -2.69 -1.87
N VAL A 130 8.22 -3.19 -0.65
CA VAL A 130 7.76 -4.57 -0.40
C VAL A 130 6.25 -4.76 -0.58
N ARG A 131 5.53 -3.74 -0.99
CA ARG A 131 4.09 -3.83 -1.29
C ARG A 131 3.85 -4.70 -2.53
N ASP A 132 2.78 -5.46 -2.51
CA ASP A 132 2.47 -6.43 -3.55
C ASP A 132 1.81 -5.84 -4.81
N ASP A 133 1.52 -4.54 -4.79
CA ASP A 133 0.95 -3.76 -5.89
C ASP A 133 1.98 -2.83 -6.56
N PHE A 134 3.29 -3.07 -6.34
CA PHE A 134 4.33 -2.27 -7.00
C PHE A 134 4.27 -2.43 -8.52
N ASP A 135 4.16 -1.32 -9.24
CA ASP A 135 4.00 -1.30 -10.69
C ASP A 135 5.36 -1.16 -11.39
N PHE A 136 5.91 -2.27 -11.86
CA PHE A 136 7.11 -2.31 -12.70
C PHE A 136 6.82 -2.07 -14.19
N GLY A 137 5.55 -1.89 -14.58
CA GLY A 137 5.14 -1.91 -15.98
C GLY A 137 4.98 -3.34 -16.51
N SER A 138 4.94 -3.47 -17.84
CA SER A 138 4.56 -4.71 -18.51
C SER A 138 5.71 -5.43 -19.20
N LEU A 139 6.81 -4.73 -19.50
CA LEU A 139 8.01 -5.30 -20.09
C LEU A 139 9.14 -5.30 -19.07
N LEU A 140 9.61 -6.50 -18.73
CA LEU A 140 10.66 -6.70 -17.73
C LEU A 140 11.81 -7.49 -18.37
N VAL A 141 13.05 -7.00 -18.22
CA VAL A 141 14.24 -7.70 -18.69
C VAL A 141 15.05 -8.20 -17.51
N TYR A 142 15.25 -9.50 -17.44
CA TYR A 142 15.96 -10.17 -16.36
C TYR A 142 17.31 -10.75 -16.83
N SER A 143 18.26 -10.87 -15.91
CA SER A 143 19.44 -11.72 -16.05
C SER A 143 19.02 -13.19 -16.02
N ALA A 144 19.31 -13.95 -17.05
CA ALA A 144 19.01 -15.37 -17.08
C ALA A 144 19.81 -16.18 -16.02
N ALA A 145 21.01 -15.71 -15.67
CA ALA A 145 21.80 -16.30 -14.59
C ALA A 145 21.10 -16.14 -13.24
N SER A 146 20.60 -14.95 -12.95
CA SER A 146 19.88 -14.67 -11.72
C SER A 146 18.55 -15.42 -11.62
N LEU A 147 17.84 -15.59 -12.74
CA LEU A 147 16.63 -16.44 -12.76
C LEU A 147 16.94 -17.91 -12.43
N ARG A 148 18.07 -18.44 -12.95
CA ARG A 148 18.48 -19.82 -12.62
C ARG A 148 18.89 -19.96 -11.16
N GLU A 149 19.58 -18.96 -10.60
CA GLU A 149 19.95 -18.93 -9.19
C GLU A 149 18.69 -18.94 -8.32
N TYR A 150 17.71 -18.06 -8.61
CA TYR A 150 16.41 -18.09 -7.94
C TYR A 150 15.73 -19.45 -8.02
N ALA A 151 15.66 -20.03 -9.22
CA ALA A 151 15.02 -21.33 -9.46
C ALA A 151 15.66 -22.47 -8.65
N GLN A 152 16.99 -22.44 -8.46
CA GLN A 152 17.73 -23.43 -7.66
C GLN A 152 17.49 -23.22 -6.16
N GLN A 153 17.57 -21.99 -5.67
CA GLN A 153 17.41 -21.65 -4.24
C GLN A 153 15.97 -21.82 -3.77
N ASN A 154 14.99 -21.58 -4.66
CA ASN A 154 13.56 -21.64 -4.35
C ASN A 154 12.84 -22.79 -5.06
N ALA A 155 13.52 -23.93 -5.23
CA ALA A 155 12.97 -25.09 -5.93
C ALA A 155 11.69 -25.65 -5.30
N GLN A 156 11.49 -25.44 -4.00
CA GLN A 156 10.32 -25.90 -3.23
C GLN A 156 9.20 -24.82 -3.12
N ALA A 157 9.41 -23.60 -3.65
CA ALA A 157 8.38 -22.58 -3.63
C ALA A 157 7.21 -22.99 -4.53
N ASP A 158 6.02 -23.10 -3.95
CA ASP A 158 4.81 -23.57 -4.64
C ASP A 158 3.73 -22.47 -4.68
N TYR A 159 4.15 -21.25 -5.00
CA TYR A 159 3.25 -20.11 -5.14
C TYR A 159 2.54 -20.13 -6.50
N ILE A 160 1.21 -20.10 -6.47
CA ILE A 160 0.37 -20.09 -7.68
C ILE A 160 0.18 -18.65 -8.20
N TYR A 161 0.00 -17.68 -7.29
CA TYR A 161 -0.35 -16.30 -7.63
C TYR A 161 0.77 -15.29 -7.37
N SER A 162 1.87 -15.69 -6.74
CA SER A 162 2.86 -14.78 -6.20
C SER A 162 4.31 -15.11 -6.60
N GLY A 163 4.50 -15.91 -7.65
CA GLY A 163 5.85 -16.32 -8.10
C GLY A 163 6.72 -15.13 -8.53
N TRP A 164 6.14 -14.15 -9.24
CA TRP A 164 6.87 -12.92 -9.61
C TRP A 164 7.13 -12.02 -8.42
N TYR A 165 6.19 -11.92 -7.49
CA TYR A 165 6.38 -11.16 -6.26
C TYR A 165 7.50 -11.75 -5.40
N ASP A 166 7.53 -13.07 -5.25
CA ASP A 166 8.62 -13.78 -4.55
C ASP A 166 9.97 -13.57 -5.26
N LEU A 167 10.01 -13.65 -6.60
CA LEU A 167 11.21 -13.37 -7.40
C LEU A 167 11.74 -11.94 -7.16
N HIS A 168 10.87 -10.94 -7.14
CA HIS A 168 11.29 -9.54 -6.93
C HIS A 168 11.82 -9.34 -5.50
N LEU A 169 11.16 -9.89 -4.48
CA LEU A 169 11.65 -9.82 -3.10
C LEU A 169 12.91 -10.66 -2.88
N TYR A 170 13.07 -11.77 -3.61
CA TYR A 170 14.33 -12.51 -3.64
C TYR A 170 15.47 -11.65 -4.21
N GLY A 171 15.23 -10.99 -5.35
CA GLY A 171 16.19 -10.07 -5.96
C GLY A 171 16.59 -8.93 -5.01
N LEU A 172 15.61 -8.33 -4.34
CA LEU A 172 15.82 -7.28 -3.33
C LEU A 172 16.75 -7.74 -2.20
N ARG A 173 16.49 -8.91 -1.59
CA ARG A 173 17.30 -9.40 -0.46
C ARG A 173 18.66 -9.93 -0.85
N THR A 174 18.82 -10.39 -2.10
CA THR A 174 20.06 -11.04 -2.57
C THR A 174 21.04 -10.06 -3.19
N TRP A 175 20.54 -9.14 -4.03
CA TRP A 175 21.39 -8.24 -4.82
C TRP A 175 21.15 -6.75 -4.52
N GLY A 176 20.20 -6.41 -3.63
CA GLY A 176 19.85 -5.03 -3.27
C GLY A 176 18.84 -4.39 -4.23
N ALA A 177 18.22 -3.29 -3.77
CA ALA A 177 17.19 -2.58 -4.52
C ALA A 177 17.71 -2.00 -5.85
N GLU A 178 18.97 -1.58 -5.90
CA GLU A 178 19.63 -1.03 -7.07
C GLU A 178 19.78 -2.04 -8.21
N SER A 179 19.69 -3.34 -7.93
CA SER A 179 19.72 -4.40 -8.94
C SER A 179 18.42 -4.52 -9.74
N LEU A 180 17.32 -3.95 -9.23
CA LEU A 180 16.04 -3.79 -9.93
C LEU A 180 16.02 -2.37 -10.52
N PHE A 181 16.63 -2.20 -11.67
CA PHE A 181 16.95 -0.88 -12.23
C PHE A 181 15.79 -0.27 -13.02
N HIS A 182 15.37 0.92 -12.62
CA HIS A 182 14.39 1.73 -13.33
C HIS A 182 15.04 2.55 -14.43
N LEU A 183 14.74 2.22 -15.67
CA LEU A 183 15.12 3.00 -16.84
C LEU A 183 14.02 4.06 -17.12
N ARG A 184 14.26 5.29 -16.71
CA ARG A 184 13.30 6.41 -16.79
C ARG A 184 13.14 6.92 -18.23
N GLU A 185 12.75 5.99 -19.12
CA GLU A 185 12.52 6.25 -20.53
C GLU A 185 11.20 5.57 -20.94
N TYR A 186 10.38 6.27 -21.75
CA TYR A 186 9.11 5.75 -22.27
C TYR A 186 9.38 4.82 -23.45
N LEU A 187 9.50 3.54 -23.21
CA LEU A 187 9.97 2.57 -24.19
C LEU A 187 8.88 1.79 -24.91
N TYR A 188 7.64 1.85 -24.45
CA TYR A 188 6.53 1.15 -25.09
C TYR A 188 5.20 1.81 -24.75
N THR A 189 4.17 1.41 -25.50
CA THR A 189 2.77 1.79 -25.27
C THR A 189 1.95 0.55 -24.97
N GLU A 190 1.07 0.60 -23.95
CA GLU A 190 0.12 -0.45 -23.63
C GLU A 190 -1.31 0.08 -23.60
N GLU A 191 -2.30 -0.77 -23.91
CA GLU A 191 -3.70 -0.44 -23.72
C GLU A 191 -4.13 -0.74 -22.29
N GLU A 192 -4.81 0.23 -21.63
CA GLU A 192 -5.39 -0.01 -20.32
C GLU A 192 -6.63 -0.87 -20.45
N MET A 193 -6.57 -2.08 -19.87
CA MET A 193 -7.74 -2.93 -19.70
C MET A 193 -7.83 -3.33 -18.22
N ASP A 194 -8.96 -3.02 -17.60
CA ASP A 194 -9.22 -3.46 -16.23
C ASP A 194 -9.84 -4.85 -16.23
N LEU A 195 -9.02 -5.87 -16.02
CA LEU A 195 -9.42 -7.28 -15.95
C LEU A 195 -9.68 -7.75 -14.50
N ARG A 196 -9.67 -6.85 -13.52
CA ARG A 196 -9.84 -7.21 -12.10
C ARG A 196 -11.29 -7.52 -11.77
N LYS A 197 -11.46 -8.53 -10.93
CA LYS A 197 -12.80 -8.95 -10.45
C LYS A 197 -13.43 -7.91 -9.51
N SER A 198 -12.61 -7.14 -8.78
CA SER A 198 -13.06 -6.09 -7.85
C SER A 198 -13.61 -4.85 -8.57
N GLY A 199 -13.10 -4.54 -9.77
CA GLY A 199 -13.38 -3.29 -10.48
C GLY A 199 -12.74 -2.04 -9.87
N GLU A 200 -12.10 -2.17 -8.67
CA GLU A 200 -11.51 -1.06 -7.92
C GLU A 200 -10.09 -1.41 -7.46
N LYS A 201 -9.06 -0.82 -8.10
CA LYS A 201 -7.65 -1.11 -7.81
C LYS A 201 -7.27 -0.84 -6.35
N GLN A 202 -7.84 0.20 -5.77
CA GLN A 202 -7.50 0.66 -4.43
C GLN A 202 -7.84 -0.36 -3.34
N PHE A 203 -8.84 -1.23 -3.57
CA PHE A 203 -9.38 -2.16 -2.57
C PHE A 203 -9.10 -3.64 -2.87
N ASP A 204 -8.30 -3.95 -3.88
CA ASP A 204 -7.98 -5.35 -4.23
C ASP A 204 -7.34 -6.13 -3.07
N TYR A 205 -6.58 -5.46 -2.21
CA TYR A 205 -5.89 -6.07 -1.08
C TYR A 205 -6.82 -6.49 0.07
N VAL A 206 -8.07 -6.04 0.07
CA VAL A 206 -9.09 -6.40 1.07
C VAL A 206 -10.31 -7.09 0.45
N ASP A 207 -10.38 -7.26 -0.86
CA ASP A 207 -11.51 -7.89 -1.53
C ASP A 207 -11.58 -9.39 -1.21
N PRO A 208 -12.65 -9.90 -0.59
CA PRO A 208 -12.77 -11.32 -0.25
C PRO A 208 -12.66 -12.28 -1.45
N ARG A 209 -13.00 -11.81 -2.66
CA ARG A 209 -12.87 -12.60 -3.90
C ARG A 209 -11.42 -12.92 -4.27
N ASN A 210 -10.47 -12.13 -3.75
CA ASN A 210 -9.04 -12.29 -3.96
C ASN A 210 -8.33 -12.93 -2.77
N ARG A 211 -9.06 -13.53 -1.81
CA ARG A 211 -8.48 -13.99 -0.54
C ARG A 211 -7.33 -14.98 -0.70
N ALA A 212 -7.40 -15.91 -1.64
CA ALA A 212 -6.32 -16.86 -1.90
C ALA A 212 -5.02 -16.17 -2.34
N VAL A 213 -5.15 -15.17 -3.22
CA VAL A 213 -4.03 -14.32 -3.69
C VAL A 213 -3.42 -13.53 -2.52
N GLN A 214 -4.27 -12.94 -1.68
CA GLN A 214 -3.83 -12.14 -0.52
C GLN A 214 -3.06 -12.99 0.50
N ILE A 215 -3.56 -14.20 0.81
CA ILE A 215 -2.88 -15.14 1.73
C ILE A 215 -1.49 -15.49 1.22
N GLU A 216 -1.38 -15.84 -0.05
CA GLU A 216 -0.10 -16.22 -0.64
C GLU A 216 0.89 -15.05 -0.67
N ARG A 217 0.44 -13.85 -1.03
CA ARG A 217 1.26 -12.63 -0.99
C ARG A 217 1.71 -12.28 0.42
N GLU A 218 0.84 -12.46 1.42
CA GLU A 218 1.20 -12.31 2.83
C GLU A 218 2.30 -13.30 3.23
N GLN A 219 2.21 -14.56 2.81
CA GLN A 219 3.23 -15.58 3.07
C GLN A 219 4.59 -15.19 2.45
N VAL A 220 4.59 -14.74 1.21
CA VAL A 220 5.79 -14.28 0.51
C VAL A 220 6.44 -13.08 1.22
N CYS A 221 5.65 -12.07 1.56
CA CYS A 221 6.15 -10.89 2.29
C CYS A 221 6.70 -11.28 3.67
N THR A 222 5.97 -12.14 4.39
CA THR A 222 6.38 -12.61 5.72
C THR A 222 7.69 -13.39 5.65
N HIS A 223 7.85 -14.26 4.65
CA HIS A 223 9.11 -14.97 4.41
C HIS A 223 10.25 -13.97 4.17
N HIS A 224 10.06 -13.00 3.27
CA HIS A 224 11.05 -11.95 3.02
C HIS A 224 11.45 -11.20 4.31
N LEU A 225 10.48 -10.77 5.12
CA LEU A 225 10.76 -10.06 6.37
C LEU A 225 11.55 -10.91 7.38
N LYS A 226 11.31 -12.23 7.43
CA LYS A 226 12.09 -13.17 8.24
C LYS A 226 13.54 -13.24 7.75
N GLU A 227 13.74 -13.43 6.45
CA GLU A 227 15.06 -13.53 5.84
C GLU A 227 15.93 -12.28 6.04
N ILE A 228 15.31 -11.08 6.00
CA ILE A 228 16.03 -9.82 6.20
C ILE A 228 16.12 -9.37 7.67
N GLY A 229 15.59 -10.15 8.62
CA GLY A 229 15.61 -9.83 10.07
C GLY A 229 14.65 -8.70 10.47
N ALA A 230 13.60 -8.42 9.69
CA ALA A 230 12.61 -7.37 9.97
C ALA A 230 11.25 -7.91 10.46
N TYR A 231 11.11 -9.22 10.61
CA TYR A 231 9.91 -9.84 11.16
C TYR A 231 9.78 -9.54 12.65
N ILE A 232 8.60 -9.10 13.10
CA ILE A 232 8.28 -8.91 14.52
C ILE A 232 7.43 -10.07 15.01
N ASN A 233 7.94 -10.79 16.01
CA ASN A 233 7.19 -11.85 16.68
C ASN A 233 6.09 -11.25 17.55
N SER A 234 4.91 -11.86 17.56
CA SER A 234 3.76 -11.48 18.41
C SER A 234 4.12 -11.49 19.91
N ASP A 235 4.99 -12.39 20.35
CA ASP A 235 5.42 -12.49 21.75
C ASP A 235 6.20 -11.28 22.26
N ALA A 236 6.74 -10.46 21.34
CA ALA A 236 7.51 -9.26 21.66
C ALA A 236 6.63 -8.01 21.85
N ILE A 237 5.31 -8.15 21.74
CA ILE A 237 4.37 -7.03 21.74
C ILE A 237 3.92 -6.69 23.14
N ALA A 238 4.03 -5.39 23.47
CA ALA A 238 3.66 -4.87 24.78
C ALA A 238 2.17 -4.53 24.86
N GLU A 239 1.55 -4.92 25.97
CA GLU A 239 0.29 -4.34 26.41
C GLU A 239 0.50 -2.92 26.93
N VAL A 240 -0.56 -2.11 26.91
CA VAL A 240 -0.54 -0.72 27.34
C VAL A 240 -1.34 -0.57 28.63
N ALA A 241 -0.74 0.06 29.64
CA ALA A 241 -1.44 0.45 30.88
C ALA A 241 -2.25 1.71 30.62
N VAL A 242 -3.41 1.57 29.98
CA VAL A 242 -4.26 2.70 29.54
C VAL A 242 -4.79 3.53 30.70
N GLU A 243 -4.83 3.00 31.92
CA GLU A 243 -5.25 3.70 33.14
C GLU A 243 -4.17 4.59 33.77
N SER A 244 -2.95 4.58 33.23
CA SER A 244 -1.74 5.13 33.88
C SER A 244 -1.67 6.66 33.97
N ALA A 245 -2.61 7.38 33.38
CA ALA A 245 -2.62 8.85 33.37
C ALA A 245 -4.04 9.39 33.63
N ASP A 246 -4.13 10.56 34.26
CA ASP A 246 -5.40 11.27 34.50
C ASP A 246 -5.72 12.20 33.32
N PHE A 247 -6.98 12.23 32.91
CA PHE A 247 -7.50 13.07 31.86
C PHE A 247 -8.87 13.65 32.25
N ASP A 248 -9.12 14.90 31.89
CA ASP A 248 -10.41 15.56 32.17
C ASP A 248 -11.56 14.94 31.36
N VAL A 249 -11.25 14.45 30.15
CA VAL A 249 -12.19 13.72 29.30
C VAL A 249 -11.55 12.40 28.83
N GLU A 250 -12.40 11.40 28.62
CA GLU A 250 -11.93 10.07 28.26
C GLU A 250 -11.56 9.98 26.78
N ALA A 251 -12.32 10.62 25.91
CA ALA A 251 -12.04 10.59 24.48
C ALA A 251 -12.14 11.98 23.85
N THR A 252 -11.34 12.20 22.81
CA THR A 252 -11.45 13.34 21.92
C THR A 252 -11.63 12.87 20.49
N VAL A 253 -12.73 13.27 19.85
CA VAL A 253 -12.87 13.10 18.41
C VAL A 253 -12.10 14.23 17.73
N ILE A 254 -11.14 13.89 16.88
CA ILE A 254 -10.31 14.86 16.15
C ILE A 254 -10.74 14.91 14.69
N ILE A 255 -11.06 16.11 14.24
CA ILE A 255 -11.54 16.40 12.87
C ILE A 255 -10.65 17.49 12.25
N PRO A 256 -9.61 17.12 11.45
CA PRO A 256 -8.94 18.10 10.60
C PRO A 256 -9.87 18.54 9.47
N VAL A 257 -9.94 19.84 9.21
CA VAL A 257 -10.81 20.35 8.15
C VAL A 257 -10.16 21.50 7.38
N ARG A 258 -10.37 21.52 6.08
CA ARG A 258 -10.08 22.66 5.21
C ARG A 258 -11.06 22.69 4.05
N ASN A 259 -11.83 23.78 3.94
CA ASN A 259 -12.79 24.01 2.86
C ASN A 259 -13.79 22.83 2.70
N ARG A 260 -14.61 22.62 3.73
CA ARG A 260 -15.63 21.56 3.79
C ARG A 260 -16.97 22.08 4.30
N VAL A 261 -17.37 23.29 3.89
CA VAL A 261 -18.62 23.92 4.32
C VAL A 261 -19.85 23.04 4.14
N LYS A 262 -19.85 22.16 3.12
CA LYS A 262 -20.98 21.28 2.80
C LYS A 262 -21.11 20.06 3.72
N THR A 263 -20.04 19.65 4.39
CA THR A 263 -19.97 18.34 5.07
C THR A 263 -19.62 18.43 6.55
N ILE A 264 -18.87 19.46 6.96
CA ILE A 264 -18.36 19.57 8.33
C ILE A 264 -19.45 19.57 9.40
N GLU A 265 -20.60 20.16 9.13
CA GLU A 265 -21.73 20.18 10.09
C GLU A 265 -22.25 18.79 10.37
N ASP A 266 -22.36 17.93 9.34
CA ASP A 266 -22.79 16.54 9.48
C ASP A 266 -21.79 15.73 10.29
N ALA A 267 -20.49 15.87 10.00
CA ALA A 267 -19.42 15.18 10.72
C ALA A 267 -19.43 15.53 12.22
N VAL A 268 -19.48 16.82 12.55
CA VAL A 268 -19.53 17.29 13.95
C VAL A 268 -20.81 16.80 14.64
N LYS A 269 -21.97 16.88 14.01
CA LYS A 269 -23.22 16.33 14.56
C LYS A 269 -23.17 14.84 14.79
N SER A 270 -22.54 14.08 13.88
CA SER A 270 -22.33 12.65 14.03
C SER A 270 -21.48 12.34 15.27
N ALA A 271 -20.40 13.11 15.50
CA ALA A 271 -19.59 12.98 16.71
C ALA A 271 -20.37 13.35 17.98
N LEU A 272 -21.10 14.45 17.98
CA LEU A 272 -21.89 14.93 19.13
C LEU A 272 -23.06 13.99 19.50
N SER A 273 -23.55 13.21 18.54
CA SER A 273 -24.65 12.25 18.75
C SER A 273 -24.22 10.96 19.46
N GLN A 274 -22.92 10.79 19.71
CA GLN A 274 -22.42 9.61 20.40
C GLN A 274 -22.92 9.50 21.83
N LYS A 275 -23.32 8.31 22.22
CA LYS A 275 -23.80 7.96 23.57
C LYS A 275 -22.70 7.19 24.29
N THR A 276 -22.12 7.79 25.32
CA THR A 276 -21.00 7.24 26.08
C THR A 276 -21.29 7.26 27.58
N SER A 277 -20.68 6.36 28.32
CA SER A 277 -20.71 6.34 29.79
C SER A 277 -19.63 7.27 30.41
N PHE A 278 -18.86 7.97 29.57
CA PHE A 278 -17.76 8.84 29.95
C PHE A 278 -17.86 10.19 29.24
N PRO A 279 -17.20 11.25 29.76
CA PRO A 279 -17.12 12.54 29.10
C PRO A 279 -16.20 12.49 27.88
N PHE A 280 -16.59 13.19 26.80
CA PHE A 280 -15.77 13.37 25.60
C PHE A 280 -15.95 14.77 25.02
N ASN A 281 -15.02 15.17 24.17
CA ASN A 281 -15.09 16.40 23.37
C ASN A 281 -14.77 16.15 21.89
N VAL A 282 -14.99 17.17 21.06
CA VAL A 282 -14.77 17.16 19.61
C VAL A 282 -13.84 18.32 19.28
N MET A 283 -12.61 18.03 18.89
CA MET A 283 -11.63 19.03 18.46
C MET A 283 -11.63 19.13 16.94
N VAL A 284 -12.05 20.28 16.42
CA VAL A 284 -12.03 20.57 14.99
C VAL A 284 -10.89 21.54 14.70
N VAL A 285 -9.90 21.08 13.97
CA VAL A 285 -8.76 21.91 13.53
C VAL A 285 -9.07 22.44 12.13
N ASP A 286 -9.54 23.68 12.08
CA ASP A 286 -9.87 24.40 10.85
C ASP A 286 -8.60 25.02 10.25
N ASN A 287 -8.02 24.31 9.30
CA ASN A 287 -6.75 24.67 8.67
C ASN A 287 -6.92 25.82 7.67
N LEU A 288 -7.32 27.00 8.18
CA LEU A 288 -7.44 28.26 7.43
C LEU A 288 -8.43 28.15 6.26
N SER A 289 -9.63 27.65 6.51
CA SER A 289 -10.70 27.56 5.52
C SER A 289 -11.15 28.94 5.02
N THR A 290 -11.61 28.98 3.76
CA THR A 290 -12.02 30.22 3.06
C THR A 290 -13.39 30.14 2.39
N ASP A 291 -14.09 29.00 2.55
CA ASP A 291 -15.36 28.69 1.87
C ASP A 291 -16.62 28.86 2.75
N GLY A 292 -16.44 29.35 3.98
CA GLY A 292 -17.54 29.45 4.98
C GLY A 292 -17.50 28.34 6.04
N THR A 293 -16.56 27.38 5.98
CA THR A 293 -16.36 26.33 6.99
C THR A 293 -16.14 26.93 8.38
N THR A 294 -15.32 28.00 8.48
CA THR A 294 -14.98 28.67 9.74
C THR A 294 -16.26 29.26 10.43
N GLU A 295 -17.17 29.84 9.68
CA GLU A 295 -18.43 30.40 10.18
C GLU A 295 -19.36 29.31 10.72
N VAL A 296 -19.43 28.16 10.00
CA VAL A 296 -20.18 26.99 10.49
C VAL A 296 -19.58 26.51 11.81
N MET A 297 -18.26 26.39 11.90
CA MET A 297 -17.59 25.93 13.11
C MET A 297 -17.77 26.87 14.31
N LYS A 298 -17.71 28.20 14.11
CA LYS A 298 -18.01 29.18 15.17
C LYS A 298 -19.42 29.01 15.72
N ARG A 299 -20.42 28.78 14.85
CA ARG A 299 -21.80 28.53 15.25
C ARG A 299 -21.94 27.23 16.06
N LEU A 300 -21.30 26.15 15.62
CA LEU A 300 -21.35 24.85 16.30
C LEU A 300 -20.68 24.91 17.69
N ALA A 301 -19.52 25.54 17.78
CA ALA A 301 -18.80 25.72 19.05
C ALA A 301 -19.56 26.62 20.05
N ALA A 302 -20.33 27.60 19.57
CA ALA A 302 -21.19 28.41 20.42
C ALA A 302 -22.44 27.66 20.91
N ALA A 303 -22.87 26.60 20.19
CA ALA A 303 -24.06 25.82 20.50
C ALA A 303 -23.81 24.63 21.43
N ASP A 304 -22.58 24.07 21.46
CA ASP A 304 -22.22 22.90 22.28
C ASP A 304 -20.78 23.07 22.81
N GLU A 305 -20.63 23.14 24.13
CA GLU A 305 -19.33 23.32 24.80
C GLU A 305 -18.31 22.18 24.57
N ARG A 306 -18.76 21.01 24.14
CA ARG A 306 -17.90 19.92 23.76
C ARG A 306 -17.13 20.20 22.47
N VAL A 307 -17.56 21.13 21.64
CA VAL A 307 -16.90 21.48 20.37
C VAL A 307 -15.80 22.51 20.61
N LEU A 308 -14.57 22.07 20.38
CA LEU A 308 -13.38 22.89 20.49
C LEU A 308 -12.89 23.25 19.07
N HIS A 309 -13.15 24.49 18.65
CA HIS A 309 -12.75 25.01 17.35
C HIS A 309 -11.35 25.63 17.45
N ILE A 310 -10.39 25.03 16.74
CA ILE A 310 -8.98 25.44 16.72
C ILE A 310 -8.65 25.96 15.32
N ILE A 311 -8.18 27.20 15.22
CA ILE A 311 -7.62 27.76 13.98
C ILE A 311 -6.12 27.92 14.19
N PRO A 312 -5.26 27.21 13.39
CA PRO A 312 -3.82 27.31 13.55
C PRO A 312 -3.30 28.69 13.10
N GLU A 313 -2.27 29.18 13.80
CA GLU A 313 -1.52 30.37 13.36
C GLU A 313 -0.57 30.03 12.18
N ARG A 314 -0.12 28.77 12.11
CA ARG A 314 0.78 28.26 11.06
C ARG A 314 0.01 28.01 9.77
N LYS A 315 0.70 28.20 8.64
CA LYS A 315 0.14 27.99 7.29
C LYS A 315 0.70 26.75 6.58
N ASP A 316 1.63 26.05 7.21
CA ASP A 316 2.37 24.91 6.68
C ASP A 316 1.88 23.56 7.22
N LEU A 317 0.69 23.52 7.84
CA LEU A 317 0.14 22.27 8.36
C LEU A 317 -0.50 21.41 7.26
N GLY A 318 -0.10 20.15 7.22
CA GLY A 318 -0.86 19.09 6.60
C GLY A 318 -1.88 18.48 7.57
N ILE A 319 -2.53 17.39 7.17
CA ILE A 319 -3.50 16.67 8.01
C ILE A 319 -2.81 16.22 9.32
N GLY A 320 -1.60 15.62 9.21
CA GLY A 320 -0.85 15.18 10.38
C GLY A 320 -0.43 16.33 11.31
N GLY A 321 -0.14 17.51 10.77
CA GLY A 321 0.12 18.72 11.58
C GLY A 321 -1.11 19.20 12.32
N CYS A 322 -2.29 19.12 11.72
CA CYS A 322 -3.57 19.43 12.38
C CYS A 322 -3.86 18.44 13.53
N TRP A 323 -3.62 17.16 13.30
CA TRP A 323 -3.65 16.13 14.35
C TRP A 323 -2.69 16.45 15.48
N GLY A 324 -1.45 16.87 15.11
CA GLY A 324 -0.41 17.27 16.08
C GLY A 324 -0.86 18.39 17.00
N LEU A 325 -1.55 19.41 16.48
CA LEU A 325 -2.14 20.47 17.31
C LEU A 325 -3.21 19.92 18.25
N ALA A 326 -4.10 19.06 17.76
CA ALA A 326 -5.21 18.55 18.55
C ALA A 326 -4.74 17.62 19.68
N PHE A 327 -3.92 16.62 19.40
CA PHE A 327 -3.51 15.66 20.45
C PHE A 327 -2.51 16.23 21.46
N ASN A 328 -1.78 17.31 21.12
CA ASN A 328 -0.91 18.02 22.06
C ASN A 328 -1.66 19.11 22.88
N ASP A 329 -2.89 19.46 22.51
CA ASP A 329 -3.71 20.34 23.33
C ASP A 329 -3.98 19.67 24.69
N PRO A 330 -3.83 20.39 25.82
CA PRO A 330 -4.07 19.82 27.15
C PRO A 330 -5.50 19.33 27.36
N ARG A 331 -6.47 19.84 26.61
CA ARG A 331 -7.88 19.41 26.64
C ARG A 331 -8.15 18.12 25.87
N CYS A 332 -7.15 17.56 25.15
CA CYS A 332 -7.30 16.29 24.46
C CYS A 332 -7.42 15.14 25.46
N GLY A 333 -8.41 14.29 25.27
CA GLY A 333 -8.73 13.16 26.13
C GLY A 333 -7.71 12.02 26.08
N ARG A 334 -7.94 11.02 26.93
CA ARG A 334 -7.14 9.80 27.03
C ARG A 334 -6.97 9.08 25.69
N PHE A 335 -8.04 9.06 24.89
CA PHE A 335 -8.06 8.45 23.57
C PHE A 335 -8.38 9.49 22.50
N ALA A 336 -7.50 9.60 21.51
CA ALA A 336 -7.72 10.45 20.32
C ALA A 336 -8.34 9.60 19.21
N VAL A 337 -9.53 9.97 18.73
CA VAL A 337 -10.34 9.16 17.80
C VAL A 337 -10.58 9.93 16.51
N GLN A 338 -10.34 9.27 15.36
CA GLN A 338 -10.52 9.87 14.04
C GLN A 338 -11.99 10.05 13.67
N LEU A 339 -12.27 11.22 13.08
CA LEU A 339 -13.39 11.41 12.16
C LEU A 339 -12.96 12.39 11.06
N ASP A 340 -13.13 12.00 9.80
CA ASP A 340 -12.83 12.87 8.67
C ASP A 340 -13.97 13.87 8.46
N SER A 341 -13.66 15.05 7.93
CA SER A 341 -14.59 16.18 7.87
C SER A 341 -15.76 16.01 6.88
N ASP A 342 -15.77 14.93 6.12
CA ASP A 342 -16.80 14.57 5.14
C ASP A 342 -17.45 13.20 5.40
N ASP A 343 -17.08 12.53 6.52
CA ASP A 343 -17.54 11.21 6.91
C ASP A 343 -18.43 11.22 8.16
N LEU A 344 -18.96 10.05 8.54
CA LEU A 344 -19.85 9.89 9.71
C LEU A 344 -19.49 8.62 10.50
N TYR A 345 -19.77 8.65 11.80
CA TYR A 345 -19.89 7.39 12.56
C TYR A 345 -21.18 6.66 12.18
N SER A 346 -21.13 5.34 12.09
CA SER A 346 -22.27 4.54 11.62
C SER A 346 -23.36 4.35 12.66
N GLY A 347 -23.05 4.50 13.96
CA GLY A 347 -23.99 4.32 15.05
C GLY A 347 -23.72 5.24 16.24
N PRO A 348 -24.67 5.32 17.18
CA PRO A 348 -24.53 6.17 18.36
C PRO A 348 -23.57 5.63 19.43
N ASP A 349 -23.10 4.40 19.31
CA ASP A 349 -22.22 3.68 20.25
C ASP A 349 -20.79 3.49 19.74
N THR A 350 -20.46 4.04 18.58
CA THR A 350 -19.13 3.89 17.95
C THR A 350 -18.02 4.29 18.91
N LEU A 351 -18.12 5.48 19.54
CA LEU A 351 -17.09 5.98 20.44
C LEU A 351 -16.97 5.12 21.70
N GLN A 352 -18.10 4.67 22.26
CA GLN A 352 -18.11 3.75 23.40
C GLN A 352 -17.37 2.46 23.08
N ARG A 353 -17.71 1.82 21.96
CA ARG A 353 -17.10 0.56 21.51
C ARG A 353 -15.59 0.66 21.29
N ILE A 354 -15.14 1.79 20.75
CA ILE A 354 -13.70 2.05 20.55
C ILE A 354 -12.97 2.15 21.88
N VAL A 355 -13.53 2.89 22.84
CA VAL A 355 -12.93 3.05 24.18
C VAL A 355 -12.95 1.75 24.96
N ASP A 356 -14.06 1.01 24.95
CA ASP A 356 -14.15 -0.30 25.58
C ASP A 356 -13.07 -1.25 25.06
N LYS A 357 -12.79 -1.22 23.74
CA LYS A 357 -11.75 -2.05 23.09
C LYS A 357 -10.35 -1.74 23.63
N PHE A 358 -10.02 -0.48 23.92
CA PHE A 358 -8.75 -0.14 24.55
C PHE A 358 -8.58 -0.77 25.92
N TYR A 359 -9.62 -0.75 26.74
CA TYR A 359 -9.60 -1.35 28.07
C TYR A 359 -9.59 -2.88 28.05
N GLU A 360 -10.43 -3.45 27.17
CA GLU A 360 -10.55 -4.90 26.98
C GLU A 360 -9.23 -5.54 26.55
N GLU A 361 -8.55 -4.92 25.59
CA GLU A 361 -7.38 -5.51 24.95
C GLU A 361 -6.06 -4.88 25.39
N ARG A 362 -6.08 -3.82 26.21
CA ARG A 362 -4.90 -3.10 26.67
C ARG A 362 -3.96 -2.73 25.51
N CYS A 363 -4.55 -2.18 24.44
CA CYS A 363 -3.86 -1.88 23.20
C CYS A 363 -3.47 -0.39 23.09
N GLY A 364 -2.50 -0.09 22.23
CA GLY A 364 -2.03 1.28 21.99
C GLY A 364 -2.82 2.00 20.91
N MET A 365 -3.43 1.25 20.02
CA MET A 365 -4.21 1.74 18.89
C MET A 365 -5.40 0.81 18.64
N VAL A 366 -6.56 1.36 18.31
CA VAL A 366 -7.75 0.61 17.84
C VAL A 366 -8.07 1.01 16.42
N ILE A 367 -8.42 0.05 15.60
CA ILE A 367 -8.86 0.25 14.22
C ILE A 367 -10.20 -0.44 14.00
N GLY A 368 -11.18 0.32 13.49
CA GLY A 368 -12.50 -0.19 13.16
C GLY A 368 -12.64 -0.65 11.72
N ALA A 369 -13.89 -0.92 11.34
CA ALA A 369 -14.31 -1.20 9.98
C ALA A 369 -15.20 -0.09 9.45
N TYR A 370 -15.15 0.14 8.14
CA TYR A 370 -15.92 1.19 7.48
C TYR A 370 -16.65 0.69 6.25
N ARG A 371 -17.79 1.32 5.97
CA ARG A 371 -18.55 1.05 4.77
C ARG A 371 -18.42 2.19 3.77
N MET A 372 -18.10 1.85 2.54
CA MET A 372 -18.13 2.78 1.42
C MET A 372 -19.56 3.14 1.05
N CYS A 373 -19.88 4.41 0.99
CA CYS A 373 -21.23 4.89 0.63
C CYS A 373 -21.19 6.22 -0.13
N ASN A 374 -22.31 6.57 -0.75
CA ASN A 374 -22.57 7.92 -1.27
C ASN A 374 -23.20 8.84 -0.19
N PHE A 375 -23.56 10.07 -0.56
CA PHE A 375 -24.20 11.03 0.38
C PHE A 375 -25.62 10.64 0.80
N GLN A 376 -26.28 9.74 0.06
CA GLN A 376 -27.57 9.15 0.44
C GLN A 376 -27.38 7.94 1.36
N LEU A 377 -26.14 7.63 1.75
CA LEU A 377 -25.73 6.49 2.56
C LEU A 377 -25.99 5.12 1.90
N GLU A 378 -26.17 5.13 0.58
CA GLU A 378 -26.25 3.89 -0.21
C GLU A 378 -24.86 3.29 -0.36
N THR A 379 -24.78 1.98 -0.18
CA THR A 379 -23.51 1.25 -0.22
C THR A 379 -22.91 1.27 -1.63
N LEU A 380 -21.63 1.62 -1.71
CA LEU A 380 -20.82 1.54 -2.93
C LEU A 380 -19.86 0.34 -2.86
N PRO A 381 -19.51 -0.28 -3.98
CA PRO A 381 -18.47 -1.30 -4.00
C PRO A 381 -17.14 -0.79 -3.43
N PRO A 382 -16.40 -1.64 -2.69
CA PRO A 382 -16.65 -3.04 -2.35
C PRO A 382 -17.57 -3.23 -1.15
N GLY A 383 -18.16 -2.20 -0.57
CA GLY A 383 -19.05 -2.24 0.59
C GLY A 383 -18.30 -2.09 1.92
N LEU A 384 -18.43 -3.07 2.80
CA LEU A 384 -17.74 -3.09 4.09
C LEU A 384 -16.27 -3.45 3.90
N ILE A 385 -15.38 -2.65 4.48
CA ILE A 385 -13.94 -2.87 4.54
C ILE A 385 -13.57 -3.07 6.01
N ASP A 386 -13.38 -4.32 6.40
CA ASP A 386 -13.21 -4.73 7.80
C ASP A 386 -11.78 -5.18 8.14
N HIS A 387 -10.93 -5.39 7.13
CA HIS A 387 -9.56 -5.85 7.33
C HIS A 387 -9.44 -7.15 8.15
N ARG A 388 -10.33 -8.13 7.91
CA ARG A 388 -10.30 -9.44 8.58
C ARG A 388 -9.07 -10.27 8.24
N GLU A 389 -8.28 -9.85 7.26
CA GLU A 389 -6.94 -10.40 7.00
C GLU A 389 -5.95 -10.09 8.12
N TRP A 390 -6.22 -9.10 8.96
CA TRP A 390 -5.40 -8.81 10.12
C TRP A 390 -5.53 -9.92 11.16
N THR A 391 -4.41 -10.50 11.57
CA THR A 391 -4.34 -11.44 12.70
C THR A 391 -3.40 -10.86 13.76
N ASP A 392 -3.62 -11.21 15.03
CA ASP A 392 -2.73 -10.81 16.12
C ASP A 392 -1.31 -11.37 15.93
N GLU A 393 -1.21 -12.54 15.28
CA GLU A 393 0.05 -13.21 15.01
C GLU A 393 0.87 -12.49 13.94
N ASN A 394 0.29 -12.12 12.79
CA ASN A 394 1.04 -11.65 11.63
C ASN A 394 0.58 -10.31 11.05
N GLY A 395 -0.55 -9.76 11.47
CA GLY A 395 -1.12 -8.53 10.90
C GLY A 395 -0.12 -7.36 10.87
N ARG A 396 0.71 -7.22 11.93
CA ARG A 396 1.77 -6.22 12.01
C ARG A 396 2.84 -6.35 10.91
N ASN A 397 3.16 -7.58 10.50
CA ASN A 397 4.11 -7.84 9.44
C ASN A 397 3.44 -7.63 8.07
N ASN A 398 2.21 -8.11 7.91
CA ASN A 398 1.41 -7.87 6.73
C ASN A 398 1.13 -6.38 6.47
N ALA A 399 1.13 -5.53 7.51
CA ALA A 399 1.01 -4.08 7.39
C ALA A 399 2.06 -3.44 6.45
N LEU A 400 3.23 -4.04 6.31
CA LEU A 400 4.26 -3.57 5.37
C LEU A 400 3.92 -3.88 3.90
N ARG A 401 3.07 -4.88 3.63
CA ARG A 401 2.66 -5.25 2.28
C ARG A 401 1.52 -4.39 1.76
N ILE A 402 0.59 -3.99 2.62
CA ILE A 402 -0.66 -3.29 2.25
C ILE A 402 -0.53 -1.78 2.33
N ASN A 403 -1.45 -1.06 1.69
CA ASN A 403 -1.40 0.41 1.59
C ASN A 403 -2.26 1.15 2.61
N GLY A 404 -3.02 0.46 3.46
CA GLY A 404 -3.89 1.06 4.47
C GLY A 404 -4.19 0.08 5.59
N LEU A 405 -4.62 0.59 6.75
CA LEU A 405 -4.89 -0.21 7.93
C LEU A 405 -6.37 -0.19 8.35
N GLY A 406 -7.20 0.58 7.68
CA GLY A 406 -8.62 0.74 7.98
C GLY A 406 -8.98 2.06 8.67
N ALA A 407 -10.27 2.22 8.97
CA ALA A 407 -10.86 3.37 9.67
C ALA A 407 -12.10 2.91 10.49
N PRO A 408 -12.54 3.67 11.53
CA PRO A 408 -11.82 4.79 12.12
C PRO A 408 -10.58 4.29 12.88
N ARG A 409 -9.61 5.17 13.09
CA ARG A 409 -8.41 4.91 13.88
C ARG A 409 -8.49 5.67 15.19
N ALA A 410 -8.10 5.02 16.26
CA ALA A 410 -8.03 5.63 17.57
C ALA A 410 -6.70 5.30 18.25
N PHE A 411 -6.20 6.19 19.07
CA PHE A 411 -4.87 6.12 19.65
C PHE A 411 -4.90 6.44 21.15
N PHE A 412 -4.12 5.74 21.92
CA PHE A 412 -3.84 6.13 23.31
C PHE A 412 -2.98 7.39 23.29
N THR A 413 -3.54 8.52 23.74
CA THR A 413 -2.95 9.86 23.60
C THR A 413 -1.52 10.00 24.14
N PRO A 414 -1.16 9.42 25.31
CA PRO A 414 0.22 9.49 25.78
C PRO A 414 1.25 8.87 24.83
N LEU A 415 0.91 7.73 24.21
CA LEU A 415 1.77 7.11 23.19
C LEU A 415 1.79 7.93 21.91
N LEU A 416 0.64 8.45 21.48
CA LEU A 416 0.55 9.31 20.30
C LEU A 416 1.41 10.57 20.45
N ARG A 417 1.39 11.21 21.61
CA ARG A 417 2.25 12.37 21.94
C ARG A 417 3.74 12.01 21.91
N HIS A 418 4.08 10.81 22.36
CA HIS A 418 5.45 10.34 22.40
C HIS A 418 5.99 9.97 21.01
N ILE A 419 5.19 9.31 20.20
CA ILE A 419 5.54 8.90 18.82
C ILE A 419 5.54 10.11 17.89
N GLY A 420 4.55 10.99 18.02
CA GLY A 420 4.30 12.10 17.10
C GLY A 420 3.64 11.64 15.79
N MET A 421 3.20 12.60 14.98
CA MET A 421 2.61 12.36 13.65
C MET A 421 3.32 13.21 12.60
N PRO A 422 3.72 12.66 11.44
CA PRO A 422 4.37 13.43 10.38
C PRO A 422 3.46 14.56 9.88
N ASN A 423 4.00 15.76 9.70
CA ASN A 423 3.26 16.89 9.16
C ASN A 423 3.09 16.76 7.63
N THR A 424 2.24 15.84 7.21
CA THR A 424 1.89 15.60 5.81
C THR A 424 0.38 15.44 5.66
N SER A 425 -0.12 15.46 4.43
CA SER A 425 -1.54 15.23 4.11
C SER A 425 -1.78 13.87 3.43
N TYR A 426 -0.79 12.98 3.45
CA TYR A 426 -0.91 11.62 2.94
C TYR A 426 0.09 10.70 3.63
N GLY A 427 -0.38 9.57 4.13
CA GLY A 427 0.44 8.53 4.75
C GLY A 427 0.87 8.80 6.19
N GLU A 428 0.41 9.91 6.81
CA GLU A 428 0.63 10.22 8.23
C GLU A 428 0.03 9.14 9.14
N ASP A 429 -1.14 8.68 8.79
CA ASP A 429 -1.87 7.60 9.46
C ASP A 429 -1.18 6.24 9.30
N TYR A 430 -0.66 5.97 8.10
CA TYR A 430 0.08 4.75 7.81
C TYR A 430 1.40 4.71 8.59
N ALA A 431 2.11 5.84 8.65
CA ALA A 431 3.33 5.98 9.45
C ALA A 431 3.08 5.66 10.93
N LEU A 432 2.00 6.21 11.51
CA LEU A 432 1.57 5.89 12.88
C LEU A 432 1.23 4.42 13.05
N GLY A 433 0.41 3.86 12.17
CA GLY A 433 0.03 2.46 12.24
C GLY A 433 1.23 1.52 12.24
N LEU A 434 2.25 1.79 11.41
CA LEU A 434 3.50 1.04 11.41
C LEU A 434 4.25 1.19 12.74
N ALA A 435 4.40 2.42 13.26
CA ALA A 435 5.10 2.68 14.52
C ALA A 435 4.42 2.00 15.72
N PHE A 436 3.08 2.08 15.83
CA PHE A 436 2.32 1.36 16.86
C PHE A 436 2.46 -0.14 16.71
N SER A 437 2.29 -0.68 15.49
CA SER A 437 2.35 -2.12 15.22
C SER A 437 3.71 -2.76 15.53
N ARG A 438 4.77 -1.96 15.52
CA ARG A 438 6.13 -2.42 15.85
C ARG A 438 6.25 -2.91 17.29
N ARG A 439 5.53 -2.30 18.22
CA ARG A 439 5.76 -2.53 19.63
C ARG A 439 4.50 -2.79 20.47
N TYR A 440 3.36 -2.26 20.08
CA TYR A 440 2.15 -2.31 20.88
C TYR A 440 1.07 -3.18 20.26
N LYS A 441 0.22 -3.75 21.13
CA LYS A 441 -0.98 -4.43 20.68
C LYS A 441 -1.90 -3.45 19.97
N MET A 442 -2.51 -3.91 18.88
CA MET A 442 -3.48 -3.16 18.10
C MET A 442 -4.83 -3.88 18.19
N GLY A 443 -5.82 -3.21 18.77
CA GLY A 443 -7.20 -3.72 18.86
C GLY A 443 -7.92 -3.58 17.52
N ARG A 444 -8.81 -4.52 17.22
CA ARG A 444 -9.62 -4.52 15.99
C ARG A 444 -11.10 -4.64 16.31
N ILE A 445 -11.92 -3.84 15.60
CA ILE A 445 -13.38 -3.95 15.60
C ILE A 445 -13.81 -4.17 14.14
N TYR A 446 -14.30 -5.38 13.87
CA TYR A 446 -14.63 -5.82 12.51
C TYR A 446 -16.06 -5.44 12.08
N ASP A 447 -16.90 -5.01 13.02
CA ASP A 447 -18.21 -4.47 12.70
C ASP A 447 -18.10 -3.04 12.18
N GLU A 448 -19.07 -2.63 11.36
CA GLU A 448 -19.14 -1.28 10.83
C GLU A 448 -19.22 -0.23 11.96
N LEU A 449 -18.27 0.69 11.95
CA LEU A 449 -18.19 1.82 12.86
C LEU A 449 -18.23 3.17 12.14
N TYR A 450 -18.02 3.16 10.83
CA TYR A 450 -17.70 4.36 10.09
C TYR A 450 -18.31 4.31 8.68
N LEU A 451 -18.85 5.44 8.22
CA LEU A 451 -19.42 5.63 6.89
C LEU A 451 -18.48 6.53 6.08
N CYS A 452 -17.71 5.92 5.19
CA CYS A 452 -16.82 6.65 4.28
C CYS A 452 -17.62 7.13 3.08
N ARG A 453 -17.93 8.44 3.04
CA ARG A 453 -18.74 9.05 1.98
C ARG A 453 -17.88 9.42 0.77
N ARG A 454 -18.17 8.79 -0.37
CA ARG A 454 -17.44 9.03 -1.63
C ARG A 454 -18.11 10.10 -2.48
N TRP A 455 -17.31 11.08 -2.90
CA TRP A 455 -17.71 12.18 -3.75
C TRP A 455 -16.51 12.80 -4.47
N GLU A 456 -16.75 13.70 -5.42
CA GLU A 456 -15.71 14.40 -6.20
C GLU A 456 -14.73 15.24 -5.35
N GLY A 457 -15.14 15.65 -4.16
CA GLY A 457 -14.32 16.43 -3.24
C GLY A 457 -13.39 15.62 -2.33
N ASN A 458 -13.40 14.28 -2.39
CA ASN A 458 -12.44 13.48 -1.63
C ASN A 458 -11.02 13.75 -2.13
N SER A 459 -10.05 13.79 -1.23
CA SER A 459 -8.64 14.08 -1.54
C SER A 459 -7.97 13.06 -2.44
N ASP A 460 -8.54 11.86 -2.56
CA ASP A 460 -8.06 10.73 -3.37
C ASP A 460 -8.91 10.46 -4.63
N ALA A 461 -9.93 11.28 -4.92
CA ALA A 461 -10.91 11.00 -5.98
C ALA A 461 -10.35 11.14 -7.41
N ALA A 462 -9.35 11.98 -7.63
CA ALA A 462 -8.83 12.29 -8.98
C ALA A 462 -7.31 12.55 -8.94
N LEU A 463 -6.52 11.56 -8.54
CA LEU A 463 -5.06 11.69 -8.49
C LEU A 463 -4.46 11.47 -9.89
N THR A 464 -3.53 12.35 -10.27
CA THR A 464 -2.71 12.13 -11.48
C THR A 464 -1.69 11.01 -11.24
N PRO A 465 -1.16 10.37 -12.30
CA PRO A 465 -0.09 9.37 -12.16
C PRO A 465 1.12 9.87 -11.33
N GLU A 466 1.50 11.13 -11.51
CA GLU A 466 2.59 11.75 -10.76
C GLU A 466 2.26 11.90 -9.27
N GLN A 467 1.00 12.22 -8.93
CA GLN A 467 0.54 12.29 -7.54
C GLN A 467 0.51 10.91 -6.89
N ILE A 468 0.01 9.90 -7.61
CA ILE A 468 0.01 8.50 -7.16
C ILE A 468 1.46 8.03 -6.92
N ASN A 469 2.37 8.31 -7.85
CA ASN A 469 3.77 7.93 -7.75
C ASN A 469 4.48 8.62 -6.56
N ARG A 470 4.25 9.91 -6.37
CA ARG A 470 4.78 10.64 -5.20
C ARG A 470 4.26 10.05 -3.88
N ASN A 471 2.97 9.73 -3.81
CA ASN A 471 2.35 9.13 -2.65
C ASN A 471 2.92 7.72 -2.37
N ASN A 472 3.09 6.92 -3.40
CA ASN A 472 3.68 5.58 -3.30
C ASN A 472 5.15 5.65 -2.88
N THR A 473 5.94 6.54 -3.48
CA THR A 473 7.34 6.77 -3.09
C THR A 473 7.45 7.17 -1.63
N TYR A 474 6.56 8.06 -1.16
CA TYR A 474 6.55 8.44 0.25
C TYR A 474 6.23 7.25 1.17
N LYS A 475 5.18 6.46 0.86
CA LYS A 475 4.87 5.24 1.64
C LYS A 475 6.00 4.20 1.59
N ASP A 476 6.66 4.03 0.44
CA ASP A 476 7.82 3.13 0.34
C ASP A 476 9.01 3.63 1.18
N SER A 477 9.18 4.95 1.31
CA SER A 477 10.16 5.51 2.24
C SER A 477 9.80 5.24 3.71
N LEU A 478 8.52 5.34 4.08
CA LEU A 478 8.04 4.97 5.43
C LEU A 478 8.30 3.48 5.72
N ARG A 479 8.04 2.59 4.76
CA ARG A 479 8.34 1.16 4.88
C ARG A 479 9.84 0.90 5.02
N THR A 480 10.67 1.63 4.27
CA THR A 480 12.14 1.54 4.38
C THR A 480 12.59 1.88 5.81
N MET A 481 12.11 2.99 6.37
CA MET A 481 12.41 3.37 7.74
C MET A 481 11.92 2.31 8.74
N GLU A 482 10.70 1.82 8.55
CA GLU A 482 10.12 0.80 9.41
C GLU A 482 10.90 -0.52 9.38
N ILE A 483 11.28 -1.01 8.20
CA ILE A 483 12.11 -2.21 8.04
C ILE A 483 13.44 -2.05 8.79
N ARG A 484 14.10 -0.91 8.63
CA ARG A 484 15.36 -0.63 9.32
C ARG A 484 15.20 -0.56 10.83
N ASN A 485 14.13 0.08 11.31
CA ASN A 485 13.80 0.13 12.74
C ASN A 485 13.55 -1.28 13.31
N ARG A 486 12.81 -2.13 12.59
CA ARG A 486 12.53 -3.51 13.00
C ARG A 486 13.80 -4.36 13.07
N LYS A 487 14.68 -4.25 12.07
CA LYS A 487 16.00 -4.92 12.09
C LYS A 487 16.79 -4.54 13.33
N ARG A 488 16.87 -3.24 13.65
CA ARG A 488 17.59 -2.76 14.84
C ARG A 488 16.93 -3.22 16.16
N LEU A 489 15.60 -3.21 16.21
CA LEU A 489 14.86 -3.68 17.38
C LEU A 489 15.08 -5.19 17.61
N ASN A 490 15.09 -6.00 16.56
CA ASN A 490 15.38 -7.43 16.66
C ASN A 490 16.80 -7.70 17.14
N LEU A 491 17.80 -6.96 16.65
CA LEU A 491 19.18 -7.03 17.14
C LEU A 491 19.29 -6.64 18.61
N TYR A 492 18.53 -5.62 19.06
CA TYR A 492 18.47 -5.25 20.47
C TYR A 492 17.90 -6.39 21.33
N TRP A 493 16.83 -7.03 20.91
CA TRP A 493 16.24 -8.15 21.65
C TRP A 493 17.16 -9.38 21.70
N GLN A 494 18.03 -9.55 20.72
CA GLN A 494 19.06 -10.59 20.67
C GLN A 494 20.28 -10.23 21.52
N GLY A 495 20.40 -8.97 21.99
CA GLY A 495 21.52 -8.47 22.78
C GLY A 495 22.69 -7.94 21.96
N ASP A 496 22.55 -7.84 20.65
CA ASP A 496 23.62 -7.42 19.73
C ASP A 496 23.77 -5.89 19.63
N VAL A 497 22.79 -5.13 20.11
CA VAL A 497 22.75 -3.66 20.08
C VAL A 497 22.28 -3.13 21.43
N LYS A 498 22.85 -2.01 21.90
CA LYS A 498 22.45 -1.39 23.15
C LYS A 498 21.15 -0.61 23.02
N LYS A 499 20.42 -0.44 24.16
CA LYS A 499 19.16 0.29 24.21
C LYS A 499 19.29 1.74 23.71
N GLU A 500 20.40 2.41 23.99
CA GLU A 500 20.70 3.78 23.56
C GLU A 500 20.85 3.94 22.06
N ASP A 501 21.12 2.83 21.34
CA ASP A 501 21.29 2.82 19.88
C ASP A 501 19.99 2.48 19.14
N VAL A 502 18.90 2.22 19.85
CA VAL A 502 17.60 1.83 19.26
C VAL A 502 16.56 2.88 19.60
N ASP A 503 16.10 3.58 18.58
CA ASP A 503 14.91 4.41 18.70
C ASP A 503 13.65 3.54 18.55
N PHE A 504 12.97 3.35 19.67
CA PHE A 504 11.77 2.51 19.72
C PHE A 504 10.53 3.20 19.14
N PHE A 505 10.57 4.52 18.91
CA PHE A 505 9.39 5.33 18.73
C PHE A 505 9.39 6.21 17.48
N SER A 506 10.56 6.62 16.94
CA SER A 506 10.57 7.56 15.84
C SER A 506 9.89 7.00 14.57
N ILE A 507 9.12 7.87 13.96
CA ILE A 507 8.54 7.65 12.62
C ILE A 507 9.56 8.03 11.54
N GLY A 508 10.76 8.43 11.96
CA GLY A 508 11.80 9.00 11.11
C GLY A 508 11.60 10.53 10.97
N SER A 509 12.52 11.28 11.50
CA SER A 509 12.63 12.73 11.24
C SER A 509 13.32 12.98 9.92
#